data_3d60417a37cf20e2e3103b926e796d83
#
_entry.id   3d60417a37cf20e2e3103b926e796d83
#
_cell.length_a   1.000
_cell.length_b   1.000
_cell.length_c   1.000
_cell.angle_alpha   90.00
_cell.angle_beta   90.00
_cell.angle_gamma   90.00
#
_symmetry.space_group_name_H-M   'P 1'
#
loop_
_entity.id
_entity.type
_entity.pdbx_description
1 polymer ?
#
loop_
_entity_poly.entity_id
_entity_poly.type
_entity_poly.pdbx_seq_one_letter_code
_entity_poly.pdbx_strand_id
1 'polypeptide(L)'
;MVKNFEDLQQVSKENVEVAMKSAESMSKGAQAIATEIADYSKKSFEDGTAMLEKLFGVKSLEKAIELQTEYAKSSYEGFVAKATKISEMYAGLAKEGYKPFETMMAKAKA
;
A
#
# COMPACT_ATOMS: atom_id res chain seq x y z
N MET A 1 -13.53 -30.38 -17.59
CA MET A 1 -12.71 -30.89 -18.69
C MET A 1 -13.22 -30.36 -20.03
N VAL A 2 -12.31 -29.94 -20.90
CA VAL A 2 -12.66 -29.42 -22.22
C VAL A 2 -13.06 -30.61 -23.13
N LYS A 3 -14.28 -30.60 -23.62
CA LYS A 3 -14.79 -31.66 -24.47
C LYS A 3 -14.86 -31.27 -25.94
N ASN A 4 -14.93 -29.98 -26.25
CA ASN A 4 -15.01 -29.45 -27.59
C ASN A 4 -14.40 -28.06 -27.68
N PHE A 5 -14.42 -27.47 -28.87
CA PHE A 5 -13.86 -26.17 -29.17
C PHE A 5 -14.59 -25.04 -28.43
N GLU A 6 -15.91 -25.16 -28.28
CA GLU A 6 -16.72 -24.18 -27.59
C GLU A 6 -16.37 -24.10 -26.11
N ASP A 7 -16.16 -25.24 -25.46
CA ASP A 7 -15.73 -25.29 -24.07
C ASP A 7 -14.36 -24.65 -23.88
N LEU A 8 -13.45 -24.89 -24.84
CA LEU A 8 -12.12 -24.30 -24.82
C LEU A 8 -12.21 -22.77 -24.93
N GLN A 9 -13.04 -22.25 -25.82
CA GLN A 9 -13.26 -20.82 -25.98
C GLN A 9 -13.80 -20.18 -24.71
N GLN A 10 -14.78 -20.85 -24.07
CA GLN A 10 -15.38 -20.34 -22.87
C GLN A 10 -14.39 -20.28 -21.70
N VAL A 11 -13.59 -21.34 -21.55
CA VAL A 11 -12.55 -21.38 -20.52
C VAL A 11 -11.50 -20.26 -20.76
N SER A 12 -11.12 -20.06 -22.02
CA SER A 12 -10.19 -18.99 -22.38
C SER A 12 -10.76 -17.60 -22.06
N LYS A 13 -12.04 -17.36 -22.37
CA LYS A 13 -12.72 -16.11 -22.05
C LYS A 13 -12.76 -15.85 -20.56
N GLU A 14 -13.16 -16.85 -19.77
CA GLU A 14 -13.21 -16.74 -18.32
C GLU A 14 -11.84 -16.42 -17.74
N ASN A 15 -10.79 -17.08 -18.23
CA ASN A 15 -9.43 -16.84 -17.77
C ASN A 15 -8.96 -15.42 -18.10
N VAL A 16 -9.29 -14.92 -19.28
CA VAL A 16 -8.95 -13.56 -19.69
C VAL A 16 -9.67 -12.54 -18.81
N GLU A 17 -10.95 -12.75 -18.54
CA GLU A 17 -11.72 -11.84 -17.66
C GLU A 17 -11.14 -11.82 -16.26
N VAL A 18 -10.82 -12.98 -15.70
CA VAL A 18 -10.22 -13.09 -14.36
C VAL A 18 -8.87 -12.37 -14.34
N ALA A 19 -8.04 -12.57 -15.36
CA ALA A 19 -6.74 -11.93 -15.45
C ALA A 19 -6.87 -10.41 -15.55
N MET A 20 -7.84 -9.91 -16.33
CA MET A 20 -8.06 -8.47 -16.48
C MET A 20 -8.55 -7.84 -15.18
N LYS A 21 -9.50 -8.48 -14.50
CA LYS A 21 -9.99 -8.00 -13.20
C LYS A 21 -8.90 -8.00 -12.15
N SER A 22 -8.09 -9.05 -12.14
CA SER A 22 -6.96 -9.16 -11.22
C SER A 22 -5.93 -8.06 -11.47
N ALA A 23 -5.58 -7.82 -12.74
CA ALA A 23 -4.64 -6.76 -13.11
C ALA A 23 -5.17 -5.40 -12.72
N GLU A 24 -6.47 -5.15 -12.91
CA GLU A 24 -7.11 -3.89 -12.52
C GLU A 24 -7.07 -3.69 -11.01
N SER A 25 -7.42 -4.71 -10.24
CA SER A 25 -7.37 -4.66 -8.78
C SER A 25 -5.97 -4.40 -8.27
N MET A 26 -4.98 -5.08 -8.84
CA MET A 26 -3.59 -4.89 -8.46
C MET A 26 -3.08 -3.50 -8.81
N SER A 27 -3.48 -2.98 -9.97
CA SER A 27 -3.12 -1.62 -10.38
C SER A 27 -3.70 -0.57 -9.42
N LYS A 28 -4.97 -0.72 -9.07
CA LYS A 28 -5.62 0.18 -8.11
C LYS A 28 -4.96 0.11 -6.73
N GLY A 29 -4.65 -1.10 -6.28
CA GLY A 29 -3.97 -1.31 -5.02
C GLY A 29 -2.58 -0.68 -5.00
N ALA A 30 -1.83 -0.85 -6.07
CA ALA A 30 -0.50 -0.26 -6.21
C ALA A 30 -0.58 1.27 -6.24
N GLN A 31 -1.57 1.84 -6.93
CA GLN A 31 -1.79 3.28 -6.95
C GLN A 31 -2.14 3.81 -5.56
N ALA A 32 -2.98 3.10 -4.83
CA ALA A 32 -3.33 3.49 -3.46
C ALA A 32 -2.11 3.51 -2.55
N ILE A 33 -1.25 2.49 -2.66
CA ILE A 33 -0.01 2.42 -1.89
C ILE A 33 0.91 3.58 -2.26
N ALA A 34 1.08 3.85 -3.55
CA ALA A 34 1.91 4.95 -4.03
C ALA A 34 1.39 6.30 -3.51
N THR A 35 0.07 6.50 -3.49
CA THR A 35 -0.55 7.71 -2.95
C THR A 35 -0.27 7.86 -1.46
N GLU A 36 -0.40 6.76 -0.70
CA GLU A 36 -0.09 6.78 0.74
C GLU A 36 1.37 7.15 1.00
N ILE A 37 2.29 6.60 0.23
CA ILE A 37 3.71 6.89 0.37
C ILE A 37 3.99 8.36 0.01
N ALA A 38 3.39 8.85 -1.08
CA ALA A 38 3.55 10.24 -1.50
C ALA A 38 3.00 11.21 -0.47
N ASP A 39 1.82 10.94 0.07
CA ASP A 39 1.20 11.79 1.10
C ASP A 39 2.03 11.79 2.37
N TYR A 40 2.54 10.63 2.78
CA TYR A 40 3.40 10.54 3.96
C TYR A 40 4.70 11.31 3.76
N SER A 41 5.31 11.20 2.59
CA SER A 41 6.56 11.91 2.26
C SER A 41 6.34 13.41 2.30
N LYS A 42 5.22 13.89 1.72
CA LYS A 42 4.87 15.30 1.73
C LYS A 42 4.64 15.81 3.16
N LYS A 43 3.88 15.07 3.93
CA LYS A 43 3.60 15.43 5.33
C LYS A 43 4.87 15.45 6.16
N SER A 44 5.74 14.46 5.97
CA SER A 44 7.02 14.39 6.69
C SER A 44 7.91 15.57 6.34
N PHE A 45 7.91 16.00 5.08
CA PHE A 45 8.67 17.17 4.66
C PHE A 45 8.10 18.44 5.30
N GLU A 46 6.79 18.60 5.28
CA GLU A 46 6.12 19.77 5.90
C GLU A 46 6.36 19.81 7.41
N ASP A 47 6.27 18.65 8.07
CA ASP A 47 6.52 18.57 9.52
C ASP A 47 7.97 18.87 9.84
N GLY A 48 8.91 18.41 9.04
CA GLY A 48 10.33 18.72 9.20
C GLY A 48 10.62 20.19 9.02
N THR A 49 10.01 20.82 8.01
CA THR A 49 10.15 22.26 7.78
C THR A 49 9.58 23.07 8.94
N ALA A 50 8.39 22.71 9.42
CA ALA A 50 7.78 23.35 10.56
C ALA A 50 8.63 23.22 11.82
N MET A 51 9.24 22.04 12.00
CA MET A 51 10.15 21.79 13.12
C MET A 51 11.37 22.69 13.06
N LEU A 52 11.97 22.85 11.88
CA LEU A 52 13.12 23.74 11.69
C LEU A 52 12.75 25.19 12.02
N GLU A 53 11.59 25.65 11.58
CA GLU A 53 11.10 26.99 11.89
C GLU A 53 10.94 27.19 13.40
N LYS A 54 10.39 26.20 14.08
CA LYS A 54 10.23 26.25 15.55
C LYS A 54 11.58 26.27 16.25
N LEU A 55 12.55 25.47 15.76
CA LEU A 55 13.90 25.45 16.33
C LEU A 55 14.60 26.80 16.20
N PHE A 56 14.44 27.46 15.06
CA PHE A 56 15.04 28.79 14.87
C PHE A 56 14.40 29.84 15.80
N GLY A 57 13.17 29.61 16.24
CA GLY A 57 12.49 30.54 17.13
C GLY A 57 12.71 30.32 18.61
N VAL A 58 13.31 29.19 19.03
CA VAL A 58 13.52 28.93 20.46
C VAL A 58 14.73 29.68 20.97
N LYS A 59 14.62 30.14 22.20
CA LYS A 59 15.67 30.97 22.85
C LYS A 59 16.50 30.17 23.83
N SER A 60 16.13 28.94 24.17
CA SER A 60 16.86 28.12 25.13
C SER A 60 17.19 26.76 24.54
N LEU A 61 18.34 26.22 24.95
CA LEU A 61 18.76 24.87 24.56
C LEU A 61 17.80 23.82 25.08
N GLU A 62 17.26 24.03 26.29
CA GLU A 62 16.31 23.13 26.91
C GLU A 62 15.05 22.97 26.05
N LYS A 63 14.49 24.08 25.56
CA LYS A 63 13.33 24.04 24.68
C LYS A 63 13.63 23.40 23.34
N ALA A 64 14.83 23.61 22.82
CA ALA A 64 15.26 22.97 21.58
C ALA A 64 15.28 21.45 21.75
N ILE A 65 15.78 20.97 22.88
CA ILE A 65 15.83 19.52 23.17
C ILE A 65 14.42 18.96 23.34
N GLU A 66 13.53 19.68 24.05
CA GLU A 66 12.13 19.28 24.18
C GLU A 66 11.44 19.14 22.83
N LEU A 67 11.61 20.13 21.96
CA LEU A 67 11.03 20.10 20.61
C LEU A 67 11.54 18.94 19.78
N GLN A 68 12.84 18.69 19.85
CA GLN A 68 13.43 17.57 19.12
C GLN A 68 12.92 16.24 19.65
N THR A 69 12.76 16.10 20.96
CA THR A 69 12.25 14.88 21.58
C THR A 69 10.80 14.62 21.16
N GLU A 70 9.95 15.68 21.22
CA GLU A 70 8.57 15.58 20.78
C GLU A 70 8.47 15.23 19.30
N TYR A 71 9.29 15.87 18.49
CA TYR A 71 9.31 15.61 17.05
C TYR A 71 9.73 14.17 16.76
N ALA A 72 10.78 13.68 17.41
CA ALA A 72 11.25 12.31 17.24
C ALA A 72 10.16 11.31 17.65
N LYS A 73 9.47 11.56 18.75
CA LYS A 73 8.38 10.71 19.23
C LYS A 73 7.22 10.70 18.24
N SER A 74 6.76 11.89 17.84
CA SER A 74 5.67 12.01 16.86
C SER A 74 6.02 11.39 15.54
N SER A 75 7.24 11.60 15.06
CA SER A 75 7.72 11.03 13.81
C SER A 75 7.75 9.51 13.86
N TYR A 76 8.21 8.96 14.98
CA TYR A 76 8.25 7.51 15.17
C TYR A 76 6.84 6.92 15.19
N GLU A 77 5.93 7.52 15.95
CA GLU A 77 4.54 7.07 16.03
C GLU A 77 3.86 7.15 14.66
N GLY A 78 4.08 8.25 13.94
CA GLY A 78 3.56 8.43 12.59
C GLY A 78 4.14 7.40 11.62
N PHE A 79 5.42 7.14 11.72
CA PHE A 79 6.09 6.13 10.88
C PHE A 79 5.52 4.74 11.14
N VAL A 80 5.37 4.34 12.40
CA VAL A 80 4.84 3.02 12.76
C VAL A 80 3.40 2.88 12.26
N ALA A 81 2.57 3.90 12.47
CA ALA A 81 1.18 3.87 12.01
C ALA A 81 1.10 3.74 10.49
N LYS A 82 1.91 4.51 9.77
CA LYS A 82 1.89 4.49 8.31
C LYS A 82 2.50 3.20 7.76
N ALA A 83 3.57 2.71 8.37
CA ALA A 83 4.18 1.44 7.97
C ALA A 83 3.21 0.28 8.17
N THR A 84 2.44 0.29 9.27
CA THR A 84 1.42 -0.71 9.54
C THR A 84 0.32 -0.66 8.47
N LYS A 85 -0.15 0.55 8.15
CA LYS A 85 -1.17 0.73 7.12
C LYS A 85 -0.69 0.25 5.75
N ILE A 86 0.52 0.62 5.37
CA ILE A 86 1.09 0.20 4.08
C ILE A 86 1.28 -1.31 4.06
N SER A 87 1.71 -1.92 5.17
CA SER A 87 1.84 -3.38 5.27
C SER A 87 0.49 -4.07 5.07
N GLU A 88 -0.58 -3.54 5.66
CA GLU A 88 -1.92 -4.06 5.48
C GLU A 88 -2.38 -3.93 4.03
N MET A 89 -2.05 -2.82 3.38
CA MET A 89 -2.38 -2.60 1.97
C MET A 89 -1.64 -3.61 1.07
N TYR A 90 -0.37 -3.87 1.35
CA TYR A 90 0.40 -4.89 0.63
C TYR A 90 -0.17 -6.29 0.85
N ALA A 91 -0.55 -6.61 2.08
CA ALA A 91 -1.16 -7.90 2.38
C ALA A 91 -2.48 -8.08 1.63
N GLY A 92 -3.30 -7.02 1.58
CA GLY A 92 -4.54 -7.03 0.81
C GLY A 92 -4.30 -7.22 -0.68
N LEU A 93 -3.29 -6.54 -1.21
CA LEU A 93 -2.90 -6.65 -2.62
C LEU A 93 -2.41 -8.07 -2.93
N ALA A 94 -1.64 -8.67 -2.04
CA ALA A 94 -1.16 -10.05 -2.20
C ALA A 94 -2.33 -11.03 -2.23
N LYS A 95 -3.33 -10.83 -1.37
CA LYS A 95 -4.54 -11.66 -1.36
C LYS A 95 -5.32 -11.52 -2.67
N GLU A 96 -5.44 -10.30 -3.17
CA GLU A 96 -6.09 -10.06 -4.46
C GLU A 96 -5.38 -10.78 -5.61
N GLY A 97 -4.06 -10.76 -5.60
CA GLY A 97 -3.28 -11.46 -6.61
C GLY A 97 -3.34 -12.97 -6.49
N TYR A 98 -3.57 -13.48 -5.29
CA TYR A 98 -3.63 -14.91 -5.02
C TYR A 98 -4.99 -15.53 -5.37
N LYS A 99 -6.08 -14.77 -5.24
CA LYS A 99 -7.44 -15.25 -5.53
C LYS A 99 -7.60 -15.89 -6.91
N PRO A 100 -7.19 -15.25 -8.01
CA PRO A 100 -7.29 -15.87 -9.32
C PRO A 100 -6.53 -17.18 -9.41
N PHE A 101 -5.38 -17.27 -8.77
CA PHE A 101 -4.57 -18.47 -8.75
C PHE A 101 -5.29 -19.62 -8.03
N GLU A 102 -5.91 -19.34 -6.88
CA GLU A 102 -6.72 -20.33 -6.15
C GLU A 102 -7.87 -20.85 -6.99
N THR A 103 -8.57 -19.94 -7.68
CA THR A 103 -9.69 -20.29 -8.54
C THR A 103 -9.23 -21.20 -9.67
N MET A 104 -8.10 -20.89 -10.29
CA MET A 104 -7.54 -21.70 -11.35
C MET A 104 -7.15 -23.09 -10.86
N MET A 105 -6.54 -23.17 -9.68
CA MET A 105 -6.18 -24.47 -9.09
C MET A 105 -7.41 -25.30 -8.75
N ALA A 106 -8.44 -24.67 -8.22
CA ALA A 106 -9.68 -25.36 -7.91
C ALA A 106 -10.33 -25.95 -9.16
N LYS A 107 -10.34 -25.19 -10.26
CA LYS A 107 -10.85 -25.68 -11.55
C LYS A 107 -10.00 -26.79 -12.14
N ALA A 108 -8.70 -26.71 -11.98
CA ALA A 108 -7.77 -27.73 -12.48
C ALA A 108 -7.96 -29.05 -11.72
N LYS A 109 -8.31 -29.01 -10.45
CA LYS A 109 -8.56 -30.22 -9.65
C LYS A 109 -9.94 -30.83 -9.87
N ALA A 110 -10.90 -30.03 -10.30
CA ALA A 110 -12.23 -30.50 -10.62
C ALA A 110 -12.30 -31.08 -12.04
#